data_e83033a52c55095a6e47cede9f6f4067
#
_entry.id   e83033a52c55095a6e47cede9f6f4067
#
_cell.length_a   1.000
_cell.length_b   1.000
_cell.length_c   1.000
_cell.angle_alpha   90.00
_cell.angle_beta   90.00
_cell.angle_gamma   90.00
#
_symmetry.space_group_name_H-M   'P 1'
#
loop_
_entity.id
_entity.type
_entity.pdbx_description
1 polymer ?
#
loop_
_entity_poly.entity_id
_entity_poly.type
_entity_poly.pdbx_seq_one_letter_code
_entity_poly.pdbx_strand_id
1 'polypeptide(L)'
;MNEFALIRQYFERQPALLPAGHPQSLLPLPASTGPAADSLVKLGIGDDCALLDPVPPGQQLAISTDMLVAGRHFFEGTDPAAIGHKALAVNLSDLAAMGARPVGFTLALALPTADAAWLQGFADGLFGLAARAACPLIGGDTTRGPLNISITVLGQVPATHALRRDGARVGDAIWVSGPLGAAALAVARRSQGQPVPNATARRSEEHTSELQSRFSNS
;
A
#
# COMPACT_ATOMS: atom_id res chain seq x y z
N MET A 1 9.88 -20.66 -14.27
CA MET A 1 8.51 -20.14 -14.45
C MET A 1 8.63 -18.94 -15.38
N ASN A 2 7.79 -18.82 -16.42
CA ASN A 2 7.76 -17.60 -17.22
C ASN A 2 6.90 -16.54 -16.51
N GLU A 3 7.03 -15.29 -16.93
CA GLU A 3 6.37 -14.13 -16.36
C GLU A 3 4.85 -14.31 -16.28
N PHE A 4 4.20 -14.72 -17.36
CA PHE A 4 2.74 -14.94 -17.40
C PHE A 4 2.26 -16.01 -16.42
N ALA A 5 3.01 -17.09 -16.24
CA ALA A 5 2.67 -18.14 -15.28
C ALA A 5 2.80 -17.60 -13.84
N LEU A 6 3.78 -16.74 -13.56
CA LEU A 6 3.97 -16.08 -12.27
C LEU A 6 2.82 -15.12 -11.98
N ILE A 7 2.45 -14.27 -12.95
CA ILE A 7 1.33 -13.34 -12.80
C ILE A 7 0.04 -14.10 -12.49
N ARG A 8 -0.29 -15.13 -13.29
CA ARG A 8 -1.48 -15.95 -13.07
C ARG A 8 -1.49 -16.62 -11.70
N GLN A 9 -0.39 -17.17 -11.29
CA GLN A 9 -0.32 -17.94 -10.05
C GLN A 9 -0.43 -17.08 -8.79
N TYR A 10 0.21 -15.90 -8.78
CA TYR A 10 0.37 -15.10 -7.56
C TYR A 10 -0.42 -13.79 -7.58
N PHE A 11 -0.71 -13.20 -8.75
CA PHE A 11 -1.26 -11.85 -8.84
C PHE A 11 -2.63 -11.74 -9.52
N GLU A 12 -3.11 -12.75 -10.27
CA GLU A 12 -4.50 -12.76 -10.79
C GLU A 12 -5.56 -13.08 -9.72
N ARG A 13 -5.15 -13.31 -8.48
CA ARG A 13 -6.11 -13.55 -7.40
C ARG A 13 -6.92 -12.28 -7.13
N GLN A 14 -8.20 -12.29 -7.49
CA GLN A 14 -9.12 -11.30 -6.95
C GLN A 14 -9.24 -11.55 -5.45
N PRO A 15 -8.96 -10.55 -4.59
CA PRO A 15 -9.21 -10.71 -3.17
C PRO A 15 -10.71 -10.96 -3.00
N ALA A 16 -11.08 -12.08 -2.39
CA ALA A 16 -12.45 -12.26 -1.92
C ALA A 16 -12.73 -11.08 -0.98
N LEU A 17 -13.68 -10.22 -1.35
CA LEU A 17 -14.13 -9.13 -0.50
C LEU A 17 -14.58 -9.74 0.82
N LEU A 18 -13.89 -9.41 1.90
CA LEU A 18 -14.29 -9.86 3.23
C LEU A 18 -15.69 -9.31 3.50
N PRO A 19 -16.64 -10.13 4.00
CA PRO A 19 -17.98 -9.68 4.31
C PRO A 19 -17.91 -8.52 5.32
N ALA A 20 -18.77 -7.52 5.12
CA ALA A 20 -18.89 -6.39 6.02
C ALA A 20 -19.12 -6.91 7.45
N GLY A 21 -18.26 -6.50 8.40
CA GLY A 21 -18.35 -6.93 9.80
C GLY A 21 -17.22 -7.83 10.30
N HIS A 22 -16.19 -8.10 9.49
CA HIS A 22 -15.03 -8.86 9.98
C HIS A 22 -14.25 -8.04 11.02
N PRO A 23 -13.93 -8.59 12.22
CA PRO A 23 -13.33 -7.85 13.34
C PRO A 23 -11.90 -7.32 13.11
N GLN A 24 -11.32 -7.52 11.94
CA GLN A 24 -9.99 -7.04 11.54
C GLN A 24 -10.02 -5.79 10.63
N SER A 25 -11.17 -5.14 10.46
CA SER A 25 -11.25 -3.83 9.83
C SER A 25 -10.70 -2.77 10.77
N LEU A 26 -9.41 -2.46 10.66
CA LEU A 26 -8.69 -1.50 11.53
C LEU A 26 -8.87 -0.03 11.11
N LEU A 27 -9.59 0.23 10.03
CA LEU A 27 -9.97 1.59 9.64
C LEU A 27 -11.49 1.65 9.61
N PRO A 28 -12.12 2.53 10.40
CA PRO A 28 -13.50 2.90 10.16
C PRO A 28 -13.51 3.77 8.90
N LEU A 29 -13.48 3.12 7.72
CA LEU A 29 -13.92 3.80 6.52
C LEU A 29 -15.36 4.22 6.78
N PRO A 30 -15.74 5.48 6.51
CA PRO A 30 -17.13 5.89 6.61
C PRO A 30 -17.94 4.88 5.80
N ALA A 31 -18.89 4.22 6.47
CA ALA A 31 -19.78 3.27 5.82
C ALA A 31 -20.34 3.95 4.57
N SER A 32 -19.95 3.50 3.40
CA SER A 32 -20.60 3.90 2.17
C SER A 32 -22.00 3.30 2.26
N THR A 33 -22.98 4.12 2.65
CA THR A 33 -24.43 3.79 2.62
C THR A 33 -24.94 3.84 1.17
N GLY A 34 -24.17 3.32 0.23
CA GLY A 34 -24.57 3.12 -1.15
C GLY A 34 -24.38 1.64 -1.51
N PRO A 35 -25.18 1.11 -2.44
CA PRO A 35 -24.94 -0.22 -2.98
C PRO A 35 -23.49 -0.33 -3.44
N ALA A 36 -22.97 -1.54 -3.62
CA ALA A 36 -21.63 -1.81 -4.18
C ALA A 36 -21.52 -1.24 -5.62
N ALA A 37 -22.02 -0.03 -5.77
CA ALA A 37 -22.08 0.76 -6.96
C ALA A 37 -20.69 1.35 -7.19
N ASP A 38 -20.16 0.98 -8.32
CA ASP A 38 -19.23 1.72 -9.11
C ASP A 38 -17.77 1.60 -8.67
N SER A 39 -17.26 0.33 -8.74
CA SER A 39 -15.85 0.18 -9.04
C SER A 39 -15.56 0.95 -10.32
N LEU A 40 -14.71 1.97 -10.26
CA LEU A 40 -14.24 2.66 -11.47
C LEU A 40 -13.44 1.71 -12.38
N VAL A 41 -12.98 0.59 -11.85
CA VAL A 41 -12.22 -0.41 -12.59
C VAL A 41 -13.18 -1.24 -13.44
N LYS A 42 -13.09 -1.11 -14.76
CA LYS A 42 -13.87 -1.88 -15.75
C LYS A 42 -13.11 -3.07 -16.29
N LEU A 43 -11.80 -2.93 -16.43
CA LEU A 43 -10.89 -3.99 -16.85
C LEU A 43 -9.64 -3.92 -15.97
N GLY A 44 -9.25 -5.04 -15.38
CA GLY A 44 -8.04 -5.18 -14.57
C GLY A 44 -6.99 -6.01 -15.27
N ILE A 45 -6.32 -6.89 -14.50
CA ILE A 45 -5.28 -7.79 -15.02
C ILE A 45 -5.86 -8.74 -16.06
N GLY A 46 -5.10 -8.99 -17.14
CA GLY A 46 -5.47 -9.94 -18.21
C GLY A 46 -5.43 -9.33 -19.59
N ASP A 47 -5.23 -8.03 -19.72
CA ASP A 47 -5.04 -7.32 -20.96
C ASP A 47 -3.84 -6.36 -20.84
N ASP A 48 -3.43 -5.71 -21.93
CA ASP A 48 -2.27 -4.80 -21.99
C ASP A 48 -2.41 -3.58 -21.07
N CYS A 49 -3.64 -3.13 -20.81
CA CYS A 49 -3.94 -1.99 -19.93
C CYS A 49 -5.17 -2.23 -19.07
N ALA A 50 -5.15 -1.70 -17.86
CA ALA A 50 -6.38 -1.54 -17.08
C ALA A 50 -7.24 -0.41 -17.67
N LEU A 51 -8.57 -0.60 -17.65
CA LEU A 51 -9.53 0.43 -18.04
C LEU A 51 -10.32 0.90 -16.82
N LEU A 52 -10.33 2.19 -16.63
CA LEU A 52 -11.12 2.84 -15.56
C LEU A 52 -12.13 3.80 -16.16
N ASP A 53 -13.32 3.83 -15.58
CA ASP A 53 -14.28 4.90 -15.87
C ASP A 53 -13.74 6.24 -15.36
N PRO A 54 -14.13 7.35 -15.97
CA PRO A 54 -13.86 8.68 -15.43
C PRO A 54 -14.40 8.81 -14.01
N VAL A 55 -13.65 9.53 -13.15
CA VAL A 55 -14.18 9.86 -11.81
C VAL A 55 -15.48 10.67 -11.94
N PRO A 56 -16.48 10.46 -11.07
CA PRO A 56 -17.75 11.15 -11.11
C PRO A 56 -17.57 12.68 -11.03
N PRO A 57 -18.53 13.46 -11.56
CA PRO A 57 -18.53 14.91 -11.38
C PRO A 57 -18.40 15.32 -9.91
N GLY A 58 -17.55 16.31 -9.62
CA GLY A 58 -17.24 16.74 -8.26
C GLY A 58 -16.20 15.90 -7.54
N GLN A 59 -15.63 14.89 -8.19
CA GLN A 59 -14.50 14.11 -7.69
C GLN A 59 -13.24 14.42 -8.50
N GLN A 60 -12.07 14.17 -7.89
CA GLN A 60 -10.76 14.19 -8.55
C GLN A 60 -10.05 12.87 -8.35
N LEU A 61 -9.26 12.47 -9.33
CA LEU A 61 -8.36 11.33 -9.22
C LEU A 61 -7.10 11.79 -8.44
N ALA A 62 -6.78 11.02 -7.38
CA ALA A 62 -5.54 11.14 -6.64
C ALA A 62 -4.62 9.98 -7.04
N ILE A 63 -3.35 10.26 -7.29
CA ILE A 63 -2.35 9.26 -7.68
C ILE A 63 -1.10 9.48 -6.85
N SER A 64 -0.57 8.39 -6.26
CA SER A 64 0.74 8.38 -5.60
C SER A 64 1.54 7.17 -6.06
N THR A 65 2.86 7.28 -5.99
CA THR A 65 3.78 6.18 -6.31
C THR A 65 4.91 6.14 -5.30
N ASP A 66 5.07 4.99 -4.65
CA ASP A 66 6.20 4.70 -3.79
C ASP A 66 7.02 3.51 -4.33
N MET A 67 8.32 3.57 -4.06
CA MET A 67 9.27 2.53 -4.43
C MET A 67 9.98 2.00 -3.19
N LEU A 68 10.02 0.67 -3.03
CA LEU A 68 10.76 -0.02 -1.99
C LEU A 68 11.94 -0.79 -2.58
N VAL A 69 13.14 -0.49 -2.11
CA VAL A 69 14.40 -1.10 -2.54
C VAL A 69 14.98 -1.90 -1.37
N ALA A 70 15.38 -3.16 -1.63
CA ALA A 70 16.03 -4.02 -0.64
C ALA A 70 17.30 -3.37 -0.06
N GLY A 71 17.56 -3.55 1.22
CA GLY A 71 18.67 -2.92 1.93
C GLY A 71 18.51 -1.42 2.20
N ARG A 72 17.48 -0.77 1.63
CA ARG A 72 17.20 0.65 1.80
C ARG A 72 15.91 0.90 2.58
N HIS A 73 14.82 0.28 2.17
CA HIS A 73 13.50 0.49 2.74
C HIS A 73 13.02 -0.69 3.61
N PHE A 74 13.69 -1.82 3.49
CA PHE A 74 13.53 -3.00 4.34
C PHE A 74 14.85 -3.76 4.44
N PHE A 75 15.06 -4.47 5.53
CA PHE A 75 16.27 -5.25 5.76
C PHE A 75 16.28 -6.53 4.92
N GLU A 76 17.47 -7.00 4.55
CA GLU A 76 17.61 -8.33 3.99
C GLU A 76 17.08 -9.39 4.97
N GLY A 77 16.44 -10.43 4.43
CA GLY A 77 15.81 -11.48 5.22
C GLY A 77 14.53 -11.07 5.96
N THR A 78 13.96 -9.88 5.64
CA THR A 78 12.62 -9.52 6.12
C THR A 78 11.58 -10.49 5.56
N ASP A 79 10.61 -10.86 6.39
CA ASP A 79 9.49 -11.74 5.99
C ASP A 79 8.79 -11.19 4.74
N PRO A 80 8.65 -12.01 3.67
CA PRO A 80 7.99 -11.58 2.44
C PRO A 80 6.56 -11.05 2.65
N ALA A 81 5.80 -11.62 3.60
CA ALA A 81 4.46 -11.15 3.89
C ALA A 81 4.47 -9.75 4.52
N ALA A 82 5.42 -9.46 5.39
CA ALA A 82 5.63 -8.12 5.92
C ALA A 82 6.04 -7.12 4.82
N ILE A 83 6.88 -7.54 3.85
CA ILE A 83 7.27 -6.71 2.72
C ILE A 83 6.05 -6.40 1.83
N GLY A 84 5.25 -7.42 1.48
CA GLY A 84 4.04 -7.23 0.67
C GLY A 84 3.02 -6.30 1.32
N HIS A 85 2.77 -6.48 2.61
CA HIS A 85 1.93 -5.58 3.40
C HIS A 85 2.46 -4.15 3.37
N LYS A 86 3.74 -3.96 3.67
CA LYS A 86 4.38 -2.65 3.72
C LYS A 86 4.32 -1.94 2.37
N ALA A 87 4.58 -2.66 1.27
CA ALA A 87 4.61 -2.08 -0.07
C ALA A 87 3.28 -1.40 -0.44
N LEU A 88 2.14 -1.98 -0.06
CA LEU A 88 0.85 -1.36 -0.27
C LEU A 88 0.51 -0.32 0.82
N ALA A 89 0.91 -0.56 2.08
CA ALA A 89 0.55 0.31 3.20
C ALA A 89 1.09 1.73 3.04
N VAL A 90 2.34 1.89 2.53
CA VAL A 90 2.94 3.22 2.32
C VAL A 90 2.12 4.03 1.31
N ASN A 91 1.72 3.41 0.22
CA ASN A 91 0.91 4.04 -0.83
C ASN A 91 -0.51 4.38 -0.34
N LEU A 92 -1.16 3.47 0.40
CA LEU A 92 -2.47 3.74 1.00
C LEU A 92 -2.40 4.87 2.05
N SER A 93 -1.26 5.01 2.74
CA SER A 93 -1.01 6.10 3.67
C SER A 93 -1.04 7.47 2.96
N ASP A 94 -0.48 7.56 1.76
CA ASP A 94 -0.52 8.79 0.96
C ASP A 94 -1.95 9.16 0.54
N LEU A 95 -2.73 8.17 0.09
CA LEU A 95 -4.16 8.40 -0.19
C LEU A 95 -4.91 8.86 1.06
N ALA A 96 -4.66 8.22 2.20
CA ALA A 96 -5.29 8.59 3.47
C ALA A 96 -4.90 10.00 3.91
N ALA A 97 -3.64 10.40 3.72
CA ALA A 97 -3.16 11.75 4.02
C ALA A 97 -3.87 12.83 3.18
N MET A 98 -4.32 12.49 1.99
CA MET A 98 -5.10 13.37 1.11
C MET A 98 -6.62 13.28 1.34
N GLY A 99 -7.09 12.36 2.21
CA GLY A 99 -8.51 12.07 2.38
C GLY A 99 -9.12 11.34 1.19
N ALA A 100 -8.30 10.68 0.37
CA ALA A 100 -8.73 9.97 -0.83
C ALA A 100 -9.16 8.54 -0.51
N ARG A 101 -10.23 8.09 -1.16
CA ARG A 101 -10.69 6.70 -1.12
C ARG A 101 -9.95 5.88 -2.18
N PRO A 102 -9.37 4.73 -1.84
CA PRO A 102 -8.69 3.87 -2.80
C PRO A 102 -9.62 3.41 -3.93
N VAL A 103 -9.06 3.27 -5.14
CA VAL A 103 -9.73 2.75 -6.33
C VAL A 103 -9.06 1.47 -6.83
N GLY A 104 -7.73 1.44 -6.85
CA GLY A 104 -6.93 0.32 -7.28
C GLY A 104 -5.44 0.68 -7.29
N PHE A 105 -4.60 -0.29 -7.58
CA PHE A 105 -3.17 -0.06 -7.69
C PHE A 105 -2.51 -0.90 -8.79
N THR A 106 -1.37 -0.45 -9.28
CA THR A 106 -0.47 -1.22 -10.15
C THR A 106 0.79 -1.58 -9.39
N LEU A 107 1.40 -2.72 -9.72
CA LEU A 107 2.62 -3.24 -9.12
C LEU A 107 3.68 -3.48 -10.19
N ALA A 108 4.80 -2.77 -10.12
CA ALA A 108 6.02 -3.10 -10.85
C ALA A 108 7.01 -3.79 -9.88
N LEU A 109 7.34 -5.05 -10.19
CA LEU A 109 8.13 -5.91 -9.32
C LEU A 109 9.36 -6.45 -10.05
N ALA A 110 10.56 -6.06 -9.61
CA ALA A 110 11.81 -6.68 -10.04
C ALA A 110 12.28 -7.69 -8.99
N LEU A 111 12.63 -8.91 -9.43
CA LEU A 111 13.08 -10.01 -8.58
C LEU A 111 14.39 -10.60 -9.10
N PRO A 112 15.38 -10.94 -8.25
CA PRO A 112 16.60 -11.63 -8.69
C PRO A 112 16.28 -13.06 -9.17
N THR A 113 15.34 -13.73 -8.53
CA THR A 113 14.86 -15.09 -8.82
C THR A 113 13.38 -15.21 -8.51
N ALA A 114 12.68 -16.04 -9.28
CA ALA A 114 11.28 -16.38 -9.02
C ALA A 114 11.19 -17.49 -7.95
N ASP A 115 11.42 -17.14 -6.69
CA ASP A 115 11.24 -18.05 -5.55
C ASP A 115 9.76 -18.17 -5.19
N ALA A 116 9.23 -19.39 -5.25
CA ALA A 116 7.81 -19.65 -5.05
C ALA A 116 7.33 -19.35 -3.61
N ALA A 117 8.16 -19.66 -2.60
CA ALA A 117 7.82 -19.41 -1.21
C ALA A 117 7.83 -17.92 -0.90
N TRP A 118 8.83 -17.20 -1.42
CA TRP A 118 8.91 -15.76 -1.30
C TRP A 118 7.71 -15.07 -1.95
N LEU A 119 7.39 -15.45 -3.19
CA LEU A 119 6.26 -14.88 -3.95
C LEU A 119 4.91 -15.15 -3.26
N GLN A 120 4.72 -16.35 -2.73
CA GLN A 120 3.51 -16.68 -1.99
C GLN A 120 3.36 -15.79 -0.75
N GLY A 121 4.40 -15.68 0.08
CA GLY A 121 4.40 -14.84 1.27
C GLY A 121 4.15 -13.37 0.92
N PHE A 122 4.87 -12.84 -0.08
CA PHE A 122 4.69 -11.47 -0.56
C PHE A 122 3.24 -11.20 -1.02
N ALA A 123 2.68 -12.09 -1.84
CA ALA A 123 1.31 -11.98 -2.33
C ALA A 123 0.28 -12.05 -1.17
N ASP A 124 0.48 -12.94 -0.21
CA ASP A 124 -0.42 -13.08 0.94
C ASP A 124 -0.46 -11.78 1.79
N GLY A 125 0.70 -11.17 2.04
CA GLY A 125 0.77 -9.90 2.75
C GLY A 125 0.15 -8.73 1.98
N LEU A 126 0.45 -8.64 0.69
CA LEU A 126 -0.06 -7.61 -0.22
C LEU A 126 -1.60 -7.69 -0.33
N PHE A 127 -2.13 -8.86 -0.69
CA PHE A 127 -3.56 -9.05 -0.90
C PHE A 127 -4.36 -9.06 0.39
N GLY A 128 -3.77 -9.48 1.51
CA GLY A 128 -4.39 -9.34 2.82
C GLY A 128 -4.71 -7.88 3.17
N LEU A 129 -3.84 -6.94 2.82
CA LEU A 129 -4.10 -5.50 2.99
C LEU A 129 -5.02 -4.97 1.89
N ALA A 130 -4.81 -5.35 0.64
CA ALA A 130 -5.63 -4.92 -0.50
C ALA A 130 -7.12 -5.22 -0.27
N ALA A 131 -7.44 -6.41 0.24
CA ALA A 131 -8.82 -6.80 0.56
C ALA A 131 -9.43 -5.91 1.65
N ARG A 132 -8.67 -5.62 2.74
CA ARG A 132 -9.14 -4.74 3.81
C ARG A 132 -9.37 -3.31 3.35
N ALA A 133 -8.55 -2.83 2.44
CA ALA A 133 -8.63 -1.47 1.89
C ALA A 133 -9.61 -1.35 0.70
N ALA A 134 -10.22 -2.45 0.26
CA ALA A 134 -11.01 -2.52 -0.97
C ALA A 134 -10.28 -1.91 -2.17
N CYS A 135 -8.96 -2.16 -2.26
CA CYS A 135 -8.05 -1.61 -3.26
C CYS A 135 -7.48 -2.76 -4.11
N PRO A 136 -8.10 -3.12 -5.26
CA PRO A 136 -7.64 -4.23 -6.07
C PRO A 136 -6.35 -3.92 -6.83
N LEU A 137 -5.53 -4.96 -7.06
CA LEU A 137 -4.47 -4.90 -8.06
C LEU A 137 -5.10 -4.91 -9.46
N ILE A 138 -4.81 -3.88 -10.26
CA ILE A 138 -5.43 -3.70 -11.58
C ILE A 138 -4.47 -3.88 -12.74
N GLY A 139 -3.16 -3.99 -12.49
CA GLY A 139 -2.14 -4.17 -13.52
C GLY A 139 -0.74 -4.07 -12.94
N GLY A 140 0.25 -4.07 -13.82
CA GLY A 140 1.64 -3.92 -13.42
C GLY A 140 2.61 -4.65 -14.33
N ASP A 141 3.82 -4.87 -13.85
CA ASP A 141 4.89 -5.54 -14.56
C ASP A 141 5.73 -6.38 -13.60
N THR A 142 6.31 -7.48 -14.09
CA THR A 142 7.23 -8.31 -13.32
C THR A 142 8.44 -8.64 -14.16
N THR A 143 9.63 -8.28 -13.68
CA THR A 143 10.86 -8.49 -14.41
C THR A 143 11.96 -9.10 -13.54
N ARG A 144 13.01 -9.61 -14.16
CA ARG A 144 14.20 -10.07 -13.46
C ARG A 144 15.16 -8.91 -13.21
N GLY A 145 15.53 -8.70 -11.95
CA GLY A 145 16.48 -7.66 -11.56
C GLY A 145 16.74 -7.66 -10.05
N PRO A 146 17.51 -6.71 -9.52
CA PRO A 146 17.61 -6.49 -8.09
C PRO A 146 16.22 -6.28 -7.48
N LEU A 147 16.00 -6.83 -6.26
CA LEU A 147 14.70 -6.75 -5.61
C LEU A 147 14.26 -5.29 -5.42
N ASN A 148 13.23 -4.94 -6.16
CA ASN A 148 12.62 -3.61 -6.18
C ASN A 148 11.12 -3.76 -6.35
N ILE A 149 10.36 -3.00 -5.59
CA ILE A 149 8.89 -3.03 -5.59
C ILE A 149 8.42 -1.60 -5.76
N SER A 150 7.71 -1.31 -6.85
CA SER A 150 7.07 -0.01 -7.06
C SER A 150 5.57 -0.20 -7.19
N ILE A 151 4.81 0.54 -6.40
CA ILE A 151 3.35 0.55 -6.46
C ILE A 151 2.89 1.95 -6.82
N THR A 152 2.01 2.04 -7.80
CA THR A 152 1.23 3.24 -8.07
C THR A 152 -0.19 3.00 -7.63
N VAL A 153 -0.67 3.79 -6.67
CA VAL A 153 -2.02 3.70 -6.14
C VAL A 153 -2.89 4.82 -6.72
N LEU A 154 -4.13 4.47 -7.03
CA LEU A 154 -5.14 5.39 -7.53
C LEU A 154 -6.25 5.50 -6.49
N GLY A 155 -6.71 6.72 -6.25
CA GLY A 155 -7.81 7.01 -5.35
C GLY A 155 -8.69 8.12 -5.90
N GLN A 156 -9.84 8.34 -5.28
CA GLN A 156 -10.71 9.47 -5.59
C GLN A 156 -10.98 10.29 -4.34
N VAL A 157 -11.05 11.61 -4.51
CA VAL A 157 -11.29 12.57 -3.45
C VAL A 157 -12.26 13.64 -3.93
N PRO A 158 -13.18 14.15 -3.10
CA PRO A 158 -14.03 15.28 -3.50
C PRO A 158 -13.15 16.50 -3.87
N ALA A 159 -13.46 17.13 -5.00
CA ALA A 159 -12.60 18.18 -5.60
C ALA A 159 -12.28 19.36 -4.67
N THR A 160 -13.14 19.63 -3.68
CA THR A 160 -12.96 20.74 -2.73
C THR A 160 -12.51 20.29 -1.34
N HIS A 161 -12.24 19.00 -1.13
CA HIS A 161 -11.98 18.43 0.20
C HIS A 161 -10.65 17.65 0.27
N ALA A 162 -9.80 17.76 -0.73
CA ALA A 162 -8.46 17.17 -0.65
C ALA A 162 -7.68 17.83 0.50
N LEU A 163 -7.18 17.01 1.41
CA LEU A 163 -6.30 17.46 2.50
C LEU A 163 -4.92 17.76 1.91
N ARG A 164 -4.47 19.00 2.05
CA ARG A 164 -3.21 19.45 1.46
C ARG A 164 -2.23 19.85 2.56
N ARG A 165 -0.93 19.70 2.29
CA ARG A 165 0.14 20.09 3.22
C ARG A 165 0.13 21.59 3.55
N ASP A 166 -0.33 22.41 2.61
CA ASP A 166 -0.47 23.85 2.74
C ASP A 166 -1.86 24.32 3.21
N GLY A 167 -2.72 23.37 3.60
CA GLY A 167 -4.10 23.64 4.00
C GLY A 167 -4.29 24.08 5.45
N ALA A 168 -3.32 23.79 6.33
CA ALA A 168 -3.42 24.09 7.76
C ALA A 168 -3.43 25.59 8.04
N ARG A 169 -4.23 26.01 9.02
CA ARG A 169 -4.41 27.40 9.43
C ARG A 169 -4.11 27.59 10.91
N VAL A 170 -3.80 28.81 11.31
CA VAL A 170 -3.65 29.14 12.73
C VAL A 170 -4.99 28.93 13.44
N GLY A 171 -4.96 28.14 14.51
CA GLY A 171 -6.15 27.73 15.27
C GLY A 171 -6.62 26.29 14.97
N ASP A 172 -6.07 25.63 13.94
CA ASP A 172 -6.36 24.23 13.68
C ASP A 172 -5.78 23.32 14.78
N ALA A 173 -6.53 22.28 15.16
CA ALA A 173 -6.06 21.29 16.13
C ALA A 173 -5.11 20.27 15.44
N ILE A 174 -4.01 19.97 16.11
CA ILE A 174 -3.05 18.93 15.65
C ILE A 174 -3.42 17.60 16.29
N TRP A 175 -3.73 16.62 15.45
CA TRP A 175 -4.07 15.26 15.87
C TRP A 175 -3.01 14.27 15.45
N VAL A 176 -2.69 13.32 16.33
CA VAL A 176 -1.81 12.19 16.05
C VAL A 176 -2.51 10.89 16.39
N SER A 177 -2.35 9.85 15.59
CA SER A 177 -3.03 8.56 15.77
C SER A 177 -2.43 7.70 16.90
N GLY A 178 -1.30 8.10 17.47
CA GLY A 178 -0.62 7.37 18.55
C GLY A 178 0.74 7.92 18.90
N PRO A 179 1.51 7.24 19.76
CA PRO A 179 2.85 7.65 20.15
C PRO A 179 3.78 7.71 18.93
N LEU A 180 4.52 8.82 18.83
CA LEU A 180 5.53 9.03 17.78
C LEU A 180 6.87 8.36 18.17
N GLY A 181 7.68 8.00 17.14
CA GLY A 181 9.05 7.53 17.33
C GLY A 181 9.21 6.01 17.49
N ALA A 182 8.12 5.23 17.62
CA ALA A 182 8.22 3.78 17.81
C ALA A 182 8.88 3.08 16.61
N ALA A 183 8.54 3.48 15.38
CA ALA A 183 9.12 2.94 14.16
C ALA A 183 10.62 3.28 14.04
N ALA A 184 10.99 4.53 14.32
CA ALA A 184 12.39 4.97 14.31
C ALA A 184 13.24 4.21 15.34
N LEU A 185 12.70 3.98 16.54
CA LEU A 185 13.36 3.17 17.57
C LEU A 185 13.55 1.71 17.13
N ALA A 186 12.54 1.11 16.49
CA ALA A 186 12.64 -0.26 15.97
C ALA A 186 13.75 -0.38 14.93
N VAL A 187 13.82 0.56 13.98
CA VAL A 187 14.87 0.61 12.96
C VAL A 187 16.24 0.79 13.60
N ALA A 188 16.40 1.73 14.54
CA ALA A 188 17.66 1.97 15.22
C ALA A 188 18.17 0.72 15.99
N ARG A 189 17.29 0.03 16.72
CA ARG A 189 17.63 -1.22 17.41
C ARG A 189 18.03 -2.33 16.44
N ARG A 190 17.23 -2.54 15.38
CA ARG A 190 17.50 -3.58 14.38
C ARG A 190 18.84 -3.33 13.66
N SER A 191 19.16 -2.09 13.32
CA SER A 191 20.45 -1.70 12.74
C SER A 191 21.64 -1.97 13.66
N GLN A 192 21.42 -2.01 14.98
CA GLN A 192 22.43 -2.34 15.99
C GLN A 192 22.42 -3.82 16.38
N GLY A 193 21.65 -4.67 15.71
CA GLY A 193 21.50 -6.09 16.06
C GLY A 193 20.79 -6.33 17.41
N GLN A 194 20.07 -5.33 17.92
CA GLN A 194 19.35 -5.44 19.19
C GLN A 194 17.93 -5.99 18.97
N PRO A 195 17.38 -6.74 19.95
CA PRO A 195 16.03 -7.24 19.87
C PRO A 195 15.00 -6.09 19.83
N VAL A 196 14.03 -6.21 18.96
CA VAL A 196 12.89 -5.27 18.86
C VAL A 196 11.68 -5.91 19.51
N PRO A 197 11.03 -5.29 20.51
CA PRO A 197 9.80 -5.82 21.10
C PRO A 197 8.70 -5.98 20.03
N ASN A 198 7.94 -7.07 20.05
CA ASN A 198 6.93 -7.39 19.03
C ASN A 198 5.93 -6.26 18.76
N ALA A 199 5.49 -5.55 19.79
CA ALA A 199 4.58 -4.41 19.63
C ALA A 199 5.22 -3.24 18.87
N THR A 200 6.53 -3.04 19.02
CA THR A 200 7.31 -2.00 18.32
C THR A 200 7.65 -2.43 16.90
N ALA A 201 7.93 -3.73 16.69
CA ALA A 201 8.18 -4.29 15.36
C ALA A 201 6.95 -4.17 14.46
N ARG A 202 5.77 -4.55 14.94
CA ARG A 202 4.51 -4.44 14.18
C ARG A 202 4.23 -2.99 13.76
N ARG A 203 4.44 -2.03 14.65
CA ARG A 203 4.27 -0.60 14.32
C ARG A 203 5.29 -0.09 13.30
N SER A 204 6.53 -0.61 13.28
CA SER A 204 7.53 -0.23 12.29
C SER A 204 7.21 -0.75 10.89
N GLU A 205 6.45 -1.83 10.80
CA GLU A 205 5.98 -2.42 9.55
C GLU A 205 4.72 -1.69 9.02
N GLU A 206 3.91 -1.13 9.93
CA GLU A 206 2.67 -0.42 9.62
C GLU A 206 2.88 1.10 9.34
N HIS A 207 3.92 1.72 9.92
CA HIS A 207 4.17 3.17 9.84
C HIS A 207 5.53 3.47 9.22
N THR A 208 5.55 3.72 7.93
CA THR A 208 6.78 4.01 7.17
C THR A 208 7.06 5.50 6.95
N SER A 209 6.12 6.38 7.30
CA SER A 209 6.26 7.84 7.11
C SER A 209 7.48 8.47 7.78
N GLU A 210 8.01 7.88 8.86
CA GLU A 210 9.19 8.40 9.55
C GLU A 210 10.52 8.07 8.85
N LEU A 211 10.58 7.04 8.01
CA LEU A 211 11.79 6.74 7.21
C LEU A 211 11.94 7.70 6.03
N GLN A 212 10.85 8.15 5.44
CA GLN A 212 10.88 9.12 4.33
C GLN A 212 11.39 10.49 4.77
N SER A 213 11.10 10.95 6.00
CA SER A 213 11.53 12.27 6.48
C SER A 213 13.03 12.46 6.59
N ARG A 214 13.83 11.38 6.66
CA ARG A 214 15.31 11.46 6.73
C ARG A 214 15.99 11.67 5.37
N PHE A 215 15.30 11.48 4.26
CA PHE A 215 15.87 11.56 2.91
C PHE A 215 15.46 12.81 2.13
N SER A 216 14.52 13.61 2.63
CA SER A 216 14.14 14.88 2.01
C SER A 216 15.06 16.05 2.33
N ASN A 217 16.09 15.87 3.17
CA ASN A 217 17.00 16.90 3.62
C ASN A 217 18.47 16.63 3.26
N SER A 218 18.75 15.89 2.19
CA SER A 218 20.13 15.74 1.66
C SER A 218 20.21 16.11 0.19
#